data_57a573bbb59fb10ac34a9e5b5066fc12
#
_entry.id   57a573bbb59fb10ac34a9e5b5066fc12
#
_cell.length_a   1.000
_cell.length_b   1.000
_cell.length_c   1.000
_cell.angle_alpha   90.00
_cell.angle_beta   90.00
_cell.angle_gamma   90.00
#
_symmetry.space_group_name_H-M   'P 1'
#
loop_
_entity.id
_entity.type
_entity.pdbx_description
1 polymer ?
#
loop_
_entity_poly.entity_id
_entity_poly.type
_entity_poly.pdbx_seq_one_letter_code
_entity_poly.pdbx_strand_id
1 'polypeptide(L)'
;MAGPAPGPPARRRDPGGRALRAGRRRRAAAHRVRHHLRHEGGRVVSTPRQRDAQAISHHYDLSNDFYALFLDPLMVYTCAYFREPDGSLEQAQADKLDLVCRKLRLAKGETLLDIGCGWGSLAIWATQHYGVRAHGVTLSRAQADYAAERIAALGLGDRCRVEYLDLRDLPASARYDKIAAIGVIEHVGIPNYPAFFGRVHAMLEPGGFYLNHGIKHSFHWKPTSHTAFLTKYVFPNGDLAGLSETLTEMERARFEILDVEGLRQHYARTCRLWAERLRARADDARRIVGERMYRTWLLYLTCSAVAFETSSIGLYQVLMQKHGDRVTGDAPRTREDLYPPARAAGTTPSDR
;
A
#
# COMPACT_ATOMS: atom_id res chain seq x y z
N MET A 1 20.39 -10.98 -76.89
CA MET A 1 21.13 -12.25 -76.69
C MET A 1 21.85 -12.18 -75.32
N ALA A 2 21.27 -12.83 -74.37
CA ALA A 2 21.76 -12.87 -73.03
C ALA A 2 22.40 -14.24 -72.78
N GLY A 3 23.66 -14.28 -72.36
CA GLY A 3 24.41 -15.48 -72.02
C GLY A 3 24.12 -15.92 -70.58
N PRO A 4 24.27 -17.22 -70.22
CA PRO A 4 23.83 -17.77 -68.99
C PRO A 4 24.85 -17.56 -67.84
N ALA A 5 24.33 -17.47 -66.58
CA ALA A 5 25.05 -17.30 -65.36
C ALA A 5 25.81 -18.59 -64.93
N PRO A 6 26.95 -18.47 -64.21
CA PRO A 6 27.74 -19.62 -63.73
C PRO A 6 27.16 -20.19 -62.42
N GLY A 7 27.24 -21.54 -62.34
CA GLY A 7 26.80 -22.34 -61.19
C GLY A 7 27.75 -22.31 -60.02
N PRO A 8 27.32 -22.82 -58.85
CA PRO A 8 28.08 -22.72 -57.60
C PRO A 8 29.21 -23.74 -57.47
N PRO A 9 30.29 -23.42 -56.71
CA PRO A 9 31.42 -24.30 -56.53
C PRO A 9 31.19 -25.42 -55.51
N ALA A 10 31.93 -26.52 -55.76
CA ALA A 10 31.87 -27.78 -55.07
C ALA A 10 32.26 -27.72 -53.57
N ARG A 11 31.59 -28.50 -52.80
CA ARG A 11 31.88 -28.80 -51.38
C ARG A 11 33.18 -29.59 -51.23
N ARG A 12 34.16 -29.05 -50.49
CA ARG A 12 35.27 -29.83 -49.93
C ARG A 12 34.81 -30.54 -48.67
N ARG A 13 35.06 -31.84 -48.59
CA ARG A 13 34.92 -32.68 -47.39
C ARG A 13 36.16 -32.46 -46.52
N ASP A 14 35.93 -32.21 -45.22
CA ASP A 14 36.98 -32.22 -44.18
C ASP A 14 36.67 -33.40 -43.24
N PRO A 15 37.65 -34.29 -42.96
CA PRO A 15 37.48 -35.44 -42.08
C PRO A 15 38.11 -35.11 -40.71
N GLY A 16 37.29 -34.89 -39.69
CA GLY A 16 37.75 -34.60 -38.33
C GLY A 16 36.60 -34.66 -37.33
N GLY A 17 36.04 -35.87 -37.13
CA GLY A 17 35.13 -36.07 -36.02
C GLY A 17 35.87 -36.30 -34.72
N ARG A 18 35.55 -35.57 -33.72
CA ARG A 18 35.34 -35.96 -32.31
C ARG A 18 35.42 -34.74 -31.38
N ALA A 19 34.58 -34.77 -30.39
CA ALA A 19 34.58 -33.85 -29.24
C ALA A 19 33.99 -32.45 -29.45
N LEU A 20 32.65 -32.32 -29.20
CA LEU A 20 32.05 -31.17 -28.52
C LEU A 20 30.55 -31.46 -28.26
N ARG A 21 30.28 -32.53 -27.49
CA ARG A 21 29.02 -32.72 -26.79
C ARG A 21 29.20 -32.43 -25.29
N ALA A 22 29.48 -31.19 -24.96
CA ALA A 22 29.47 -30.71 -23.55
C ALA A 22 29.43 -29.18 -23.55
N GLY A 23 28.28 -28.56 -23.84
CA GLY A 23 28.22 -27.10 -23.87
C GLY A 23 26.84 -26.46 -23.99
N ARG A 24 25.77 -27.26 -23.97
CA ARG A 24 24.41 -26.69 -24.07
C ARG A 24 23.48 -27.06 -22.91
N ARG A 25 23.97 -27.03 -21.67
CA ARG A 25 23.16 -27.08 -20.44
C ARG A 25 23.67 -26.08 -19.40
N ARG A 26 24.01 -24.85 -19.80
CA ARG A 26 24.36 -23.78 -18.87
C ARG A 26 23.90 -22.43 -19.40
N ARG A 27 22.60 -22.22 -19.62
CA ARG A 27 21.98 -20.88 -19.71
C ARG A 27 20.48 -20.96 -19.39
N ALA A 28 20.10 -21.55 -18.27
CA ALA A 28 18.76 -21.43 -17.70
C ALA A 28 18.85 -21.50 -16.16
N ALA A 29 19.81 -20.78 -15.59
CA ALA A 29 19.96 -20.70 -14.15
C ALA A 29 20.61 -19.34 -13.80
N ALA A 30 19.92 -18.26 -14.10
CA ALA A 30 20.30 -16.94 -13.61
C ALA A 30 19.02 -16.14 -13.40
N HIS A 31 18.63 -16.05 -12.21
CA HIS A 31 18.01 -15.00 -11.40
C HIS A 31 17.07 -15.60 -10.36
N ARG A 32 17.63 -16.45 -9.49
CA ARG A 32 17.11 -16.52 -8.12
C ARG A 32 18.02 -15.62 -7.29
N VAL A 33 17.65 -14.37 -7.14
CA VAL A 33 18.17 -13.54 -6.06
C VAL A 33 17.63 -14.16 -4.77
N ARG A 34 18.50 -14.91 -4.10
CA ARG A 34 18.22 -15.44 -2.76
C ARG A 34 18.26 -14.27 -1.78
N HIS A 35 17.11 -13.82 -1.34
CA HIS A 35 16.99 -13.11 -0.07
C HIS A 35 17.42 -14.09 1.02
N HIS A 36 18.62 -13.92 1.55
CA HIS A 36 19.07 -14.63 2.72
C HIS A 36 18.49 -13.98 3.98
N LEU A 37 17.24 -14.29 4.27
CA LEU A 37 16.80 -14.47 5.64
C LEU A 37 16.83 -15.99 5.87
N ARG A 38 17.50 -16.43 6.92
CA ARG A 38 17.70 -17.84 7.25
C ARG A 38 16.32 -18.52 7.35
N HIS A 39 15.94 -19.29 6.34
CA HIS A 39 14.88 -20.25 6.41
C HIS A 39 15.48 -21.53 6.99
N GLU A 40 15.27 -21.76 8.25
CA GLU A 40 15.35 -23.10 8.80
C GLU A 40 14.15 -23.87 8.31
N GLY A 41 14.39 -24.82 7.40
CA GLY A 41 13.49 -25.92 7.01
C GLY A 41 12.12 -25.48 6.49
N GLY A 42 11.91 -25.51 5.20
CA GLY A 42 10.71 -25.56 4.33
C GLY A 42 9.28 -25.54 4.90
N ARG A 43 9.04 -24.92 6.05
CA ARG A 43 7.72 -24.63 6.61
C ARG A 43 7.40 -23.15 6.39
N VAL A 44 6.29 -22.87 5.76
CA VAL A 44 5.64 -21.57 5.79
C VAL A 44 5.40 -21.23 7.26
N VAL A 45 6.23 -20.37 7.84
CA VAL A 45 6.05 -19.88 9.20
C VAL A 45 5.05 -18.74 9.09
N SER A 46 3.74 -19.07 9.25
CA SER A 46 2.76 -18.05 9.54
C SER A 46 3.16 -17.40 10.87
N THR A 47 3.35 -16.09 10.87
CA THR A 47 3.53 -15.34 12.11
C THR A 47 2.31 -15.62 13.01
N PRO A 48 2.49 -16.05 14.29
CA PRO A 48 1.35 -16.26 15.15
C PRO A 48 0.54 -14.96 15.27
N ARG A 49 -0.79 -15.02 15.17
CA ARG A 49 -1.72 -13.87 15.29
C ARG A 49 -1.38 -12.92 16.43
N GLN A 50 -0.94 -13.48 17.57
CA GLN A 50 -0.50 -12.70 18.72
C GLN A 50 0.76 -11.86 18.47
N ARG A 51 1.69 -12.33 17.64
CA ARG A 51 2.89 -11.56 17.26
C ARG A 51 2.55 -10.42 16.29
N ASP A 52 1.62 -10.64 15.37
CA ASP A 52 1.16 -9.59 14.44
C ASP A 52 0.48 -8.47 15.23
N ALA A 53 -0.45 -8.82 16.13
CA ALA A 53 -1.13 -7.85 17.00
C ALA A 53 -0.14 -7.12 17.93
N GLN A 54 0.84 -7.81 18.51
CA GLN A 54 1.86 -7.20 19.36
C GLN A 54 2.81 -6.27 18.57
N ALA A 55 3.18 -6.62 17.34
CA ALA A 55 4.03 -5.77 16.53
C ALA A 55 3.31 -4.48 16.09
N ILE A 56 2.03 -4.60 15.75
CA ILE A 56 1.17 -3.45 15.42
C ILE A 56 0.93 -2.61 16.67
N SER A 57 0.54 -3.22 17.79
CA SER A 57 0.37 -2.57 19.08
C SER A 57 1.64 -1.81 19.49
N HIS A 58 2.82 -2.42 19.40
CA HIS A 58 4.09 -1.77 19.75
C HIS A 58 4.35 -0.48 18.97
N HIS A 59 3.96 -0.42 17.69
CA HIS A 59 4.12 0.78 16.87
C HIS A 59 2.99 1.80 17.07
N TYR A 60 1.74 1.35 17.18
CA TYR A 60 0.55 2.19 17.19
C TYR A 60 -0.01 2.50 18.58
N ASP A 61 0.47 1.85 19.67
CA ASP A 61 0.02 2.11 21.04
C ASP A 61 0.78 3.29 21.72
N LEU A 62 1.52 4.08 20.94
CA LEU A 62 1.82 5.45 21.38
C LEU A 62 0.50 6.22 21.43
N SER A 63 0.35 7.13 22.40
CA SER A 63 -0.92 7.82 22.61
C SER A 63 -1.39 8.60 21.38
N ASN A 64 -2.71 8.71 21.21
CA ASN A 64 -3.31 9.56 20.16
C ASN A 64 -2.77 10.99 20.22
N ASP A 65 -2.48 11.52 21.42
CA ASP A 65 -1.91 12.86 21.62
C ASP A 65 -0.53 12.98 20.99
N PHE A 66 0.29 11.94 21.03
CA PHE A 66 1.60 11.96 20.37
C PHE A 66 1.45 12.05 18.85
N TYR A 67 0.56 11.26 18.25
CA TYR A 67 0.30 11.32 16.80
C TYR A 67 -0.28 12.66 16.38
N ALA A 68 -1.16 13.25 17.18
CA ALA A 68 -1.75 14.56 16.94
C ALA A 68 -0.72 15.72 16.91
N LEU A 69 0.50 15.51 17.44
CA LEU A 69 1.56 16.53 17.35
C LEU A 69 2.03 16.77 15.91
N PHE A 70 1.94 15.79 15.03
CA PHE A 70 2.51 15.89 13.70
C PHE A 70 1.57 15.49 12.56
N LEU A 71 0.48 14.74 12.83
CA LEU A 71 -0.54 14.44 11.84
C LEU A 71 -1.44 15.65 11.55
N ASP A 72 -2.25 15.54 10.52
CA ASP A 72 -3.34 16.44 10.20
C ASP A 72 -4.56 16.21 11.12
N PRO A 73 -5.55 17.12 11.17
CA PRO A 73 -6.75 16.94 12.02
C PRO A 73 -7.61 15.73 11.68
N LEU A 74 -7.47 15.16 10.48
CA LEU A 74 -8.13 13.90 10.12
C LEU A 74 -7.41 12.67 10.67
N MET A 75 -6.24 12.83 11.30
CA MET A 75 -5.43 11.75 11.86
C MET A 75 -5.01 10.72 10.81
N VAL A 76 -4.55 11.18 9.65
CA VAL A 76 -4.14 10.29 8.55
C VAL A 76 -2.65 9.98 8.64
N TYR A 77 -2.30 8.75 9.02
CA TYR A 77 -0.91 8.31 9.13
C TYR A 77 -0.47 7.46 7.92
N THR A 78 -0.71 7.99 6.73
CA THR A 78 -0.29 7.43 5.44
C THR A 78 0.04 8.55 4.47
N CYS A 79 0.59 8.24 3.30
CA CYS A 79 0.98 9.22 2.30
C CYS A 79 -0.17 10.18 1.94
N ALA A 80 0.10 11.47 1.96
CA ALA A 80 -0.78 12.50 1.42
C ALA A 80 -0.66 12.61 -0.12
N TYR A 81 -1.60 13.27 -0.77
CA TYR A 81 -1.60 13.52 -2.21
C TYR A 81 -1.61 15.03 -2.49
N PHE A 82 -0.47 15.59 -2.84
CA PHE A 82 -0.30 17.02 -3.08
C PHE A 82 -0.65 17.35 -4.53
N ARG A 83 -1.79 17.98 -4.74
CA ARG A 83 -2.20 18.46 -6.06
C ARG A 83 -1.39 19.69 -6.48
N GLU A 84 -1.11 20.54 -5.49
CA GLU A 84 -0.34 21.78 -5.68
C GLU A 84 1.06 21.63 -5.05
N PRO A 85 2.11 22.18 -5.70
CA PRO A 85 3.47 22.12 -5.17
C PRO A 85 3.60 22.63 -3.74
N ASP A 86 2.84 23.68 -3.37
CA ASP A 86 2.88 24.32 -2.04
C ASP A 86 1.68 23.99 -1.16
N GLY A 87 0.88 22.99 -1.53
CA GLY A 87 -0.31 22.57 -0.78
C GLY A 87 0.01 22.17 0.66
N SER A 88 -0.89 22.49 1.61
CA SER A 88 -0.77 22.09 3.01
C SER A 88 -0.93 20.58 3.18
N LEU A 89 -0.46 20.04 4.31
CA LEU A 89 -0.63 18.63 4.65
C LEU A 89 -2.11 18.29 4.81
N GLU A 90 -2.90 19.18 5.42
CA GLU A 90 -4.34 19.03 5.64
C GLU A 90 -5.08 18.85 4.32
N GLN A 91 -4.84 19.76 3.37
CA GLN A 91 -5.46 19.67 2.06
C GLN A 91 -5.00 18.43 1.30
N ALA A 92 -3.71 18.13 1.36
CA ALA A 92 -3.15 16.95 0.67
C ALA A 92 -3.68 15.62 1.24
N GLN A 93 -3.97 15.54 2.54
CA GLN A 93 -4.61 14.35 3.13
C GLN A 93 -6.09 14.25 2.71
N ALA A 94 -6.82 15.36 2.70
CA ALA A 94 -8.18 15.39 2.18
C ALA A 94 -8.22 14.98 0.70
N ASP A 95 -7.33 15.53 -0.12
CA ASP A 95 -7.19 15.18 -1.54
C ASP A 95 -6.85 13.69 -1.75
N LYS A 96 -6.04 13.10 -0.85
CA LYS A 96 -5.73 11.66 -0.89
C LYS A 96 -6.94 10.81 -0.57
N LEU A 97 -7.71 11.15 0.46
CA LEU A 97 -8.93 10.41 0.82
C LEU A 97 -9.95 10.47 -0.33
N ASP A 98 -10.11 11.64 -0.93
CA ASP A 98 -10.98 11.84 -2.09
C ASP A 98 -10.50 11.06 -3.33
N LEU A 99 -9.19 11.06 -3.62
CA LEU A 99 -8.60 10.27 -4.71
C LEU A 99 -8.87 8.77 -4.53
N VAL A 100 -8.74 8.24 -3.31
CA VAL A 100 -9.03 6.83 -3.00
C VAL A 100 -10.51 6.52 -3.27
N CYS A 101 -11.42 7.38 -2.81
CA CYS A 101 -12.85 7.22 -3.03
C CYS A 101 -13.20 7.26 -4.54
N ARG A 102 -12.61 8.18 -5.30
CA ARG A 102 -12.80 8.25 -6.76
C ARG A 102 -12.23 7.04 -7.48
N LYS A 103 -11.04 6.58 -7.12
CA LYS A 103 -10.44 5.35 -7.70
C LYS A 103 -11.33 4.13 -7.45
N LEU A 104 -11.88 4.00 -6.26
CA LEU A 104 -12.85 2.95 -5.93
C LEU A 104 -14.22 3.16 -6.58
N ARG A 105 -14.46 4.34 -7.18
CA ARG A 105 -15.74 4.74 -7.78
C ARG A 105 -16.90 4.52 -6.82
N LEU A 106 -16.73 5.05 -5.61
CA LEU A 106 -17.74 4.92 -4.57
C LEU A 106 -19.05 5.59 -4.97
N ALA A 107 -20.14 4.85 -4.87
CA ALA A 107 -21.49 5.33 -5.10
C ALA A 107 -22.32 5.26 -3.83
N LYS A 108 -23.30 6.16 -3.71
CA LYS A 108 -24.22 6.22 -2.56
C LYS A 108 -24.92 4.88 -2.32
N GLY A 109 -24.85 4.42 -1.09
CA GLY A 109 -25.49 3.17 -0.64
C GLY A 109 -24.61 1.93 -0.76
N GLU A 110 -23.49 1.98 -1.49
CA GLU A 110 -22.50 0.88 -1.54
C GLU A 110 -21.85 0.63 -0.17
N THR A 111 -21.31 -0.56 -0.02
CA THR A 111 -20.58 -1.00 1.16
C THR A 111 -19.06 -0.91 0.92
N LEU A 112 -18.34 -0.27 1.84
CA LEU A 112 -16.87 -0.16 1.81
C LEU A 112 -16.26 -0.88 3.02
N LEU A 113 -15.31 -1.78 2.79
CA LEU A 113 -14.43 -2.28 3.84
C LEU A 113 -13.08 -1.52 3.78
N ASP A 114 -12.69 -0.91 4.91
CA ASP A 114 -11.39 -0.28 5.11
C ASP A 114 -10.52 -1.16 6.02
N ILE A 115 -9.59 -1.90 5.41
CA ILE A 115 -8.71 -2.85 6.12
C ILE A 115 -7.52 -2.07 6.70
N GLY A 116 -7.30 -2.17 8.00
CA GLY A 116 -6.28 -1.38 8.68
C GLY A 116 -6.62 0.10 8.71
N CYS A 117 -7.87 0.41 9.04
CA CYS A 117 -8.48 1.74 8.91
C CYS A 117 -7.85 2.85 9.78
N GLY A 118 -6.90 2.51 10.66
CA GLY A 118 -6.30 3.48 11.59
C GLY A 118 -7.38 4.15 12.45
N TRP A 119 -7.36 5.47 12.53
CA TRP A 119 -8.35 6.30 13.25
C TRP A 119 -9.67 6.50 12.49
N GLY A 120 -9.95 5.67 11.46
CA GLY A 120 -11.21 5.67 10.72
C GLY A 120 -11.35 6.78 9.68
N SER A 121 -10.28 7.48 9.34
CA SER A 121 -10.33 8.67 8.49
C SER A 121 -10.92 8.42 7.11
N LEU A 122 -10.56 7.33 6.42
CA LEU A 122 -11.13 6.98 5.12
C LEU A 122 -12.60 6.54 5.24
N ALA A 123 -12.92 5.70 6.23
CA ALA A 123 -14.29 5.25 6.46
C ALA A 123 -15.26 6.42 6.73
N ILE A 124 -14.82 7.37 7.59
CA ILE A 124 -15.59 8.59 7.91
C ILE A 124 -15.74 9.46 6.67
N TRP A 125 -14.63 9.74 5.95
CA TRP A 125 -14.63 10.56 4.74
C TRP A 125 -15.57 9.99 3.67
N ALA A 126 -15.45 8.70 3.38
CA ALA A 126 -16.27 8.02 2.39
C ALA A 126 -17.76 8.07 2.75
N THR A 127 -18.11 7.88 4.04
CA THR A 127 -19.49 7.98 4.50
C THR A 127 -20.05 9.39 4.34
N GLN A 128 -19.25 10.43 4.70
CA GLN A 128 -19.71 11.82 4.63
C GLN A 128 -19.86 12.33 3.20
N HIS A 129 -18.88 12.06 2.35
CA HIS A 129 -18.78 12.69 1.03
C HIS A 129 -19.35 11.84 -0.11
N TYR A 130 -19.41 10.51 0.07
CA TYR A 130 -19.89 9.59 -0.96
C TYR A 130 -21.16 8.82 -0.57
N GLY A 131 -21.60 8.95 0.69
CA GLY A 131 -22.83 8.34 1.15
C GLY A 131 -22.82 6.81 1.21
N VAL A 132 -21.66 6.21 1.32
CA VAL A 132 -21.48 4.75 1.45
C VAL A 132 -21.74 4.28 2.88
N ARG A 133 -21.90 2.97 3.05
CA ARG A 133 -21.86 2.29 4.35
C ARG A 133 -20.43 1.77 4.56
N ALA A 134 -19.69 2.38 5.48
CA ALA A 134 -18.29 2.03 5.72
C ALA A 134 -18.11 1.14 6.95
N HIS A 135 -17.26 0.12 6.80
CA HIS A 135 -16.81 -0.75 7.87
C HIS A 135 -15.29 -0.72 7.92
N GLY A 136 -14.71 -0.13 8.95
CA GLY A 136 -13.27 -0.14 9.22
C GLY A 136 -12.89 -1.25 10.20
N VAL A 137 -11.76 -1.91 9.97
CA VAL A 137 -11.17 -2.86 10.92
C VAL A 137 -9.72 -2.47 11.23
N THR A 138 -9.34 -2.53 12.50
CA THR A 138 -7.97 -2.24 12.97
C THR A 138 -7.55 -3.18 14.09
N LEU A 139 -6.24 -3.40 14.24
CA LEU A 139 -5.63 -4.18 15.32
C LEU A 139 -5.12 -3.30 16.48
N SER A 140 -5.47 -2.01 16.51
CA SER A 140 -5.22 -1.10 17.63
C SER A 140 -6.53 -0.73 18.33
N ARG A 141 -6.64 -1.05 19.62
CA ARG A 141 -7.79 -0.69 20.44
C ARG A 141 -7.95 0.83 20.54
N ALA A 142 -6.84 1.54 20.78
CA ALA A 142 -6.83 3.00 20.89
C ALA A 142 -7.32 3.69 19.61
N GLN A 143 -6.99 3.15 18.43
CA GLN A 143 -7.50 3.65 17.15
C GLN A 143 -9.00 3.39 16.99
N ALA A 144 -9.45 2.18 17.33
CA ALA A 144 -10.86 1.82 17.22
C ALA A 144 -11.74 2.68 18.14
N ASP A 145 -11.33 2.86 19.39
CA ASP A 145 -12.06 3.65 20.37
C ASP A 145 -12.14 5.12 19.94
N TYR A 146 -11.03 5.72 19.50
CA TYR A 146 -10.99 7.08 18.95
C TYR A 146 -11.91 7.24 17.72
N ALA A 147 -11.86 6.28 16.79
CA ALA A 147 -12.71 6.31 15.61
C ALA A 147 -14.20 6.22 15.98
N ALA A 148 -14.55 5.36 16.95
CA ALA A 148 -15.93 5.22 17.40
C ALA A 148 -16.47 6.52 18.03
N GLU A 149 -15.69 7.18 18.89
CA GLU A 149 -16.04 8.49 19.47
C GLU A 149 -16.26 9.55 18.38
N ARG A 150 -15.36 9.61 17.40
CA ARG A 150 -15.46 10.54 16.28
C ARG A 150 -16.69 10.28 15.39
N ILE A 151 -16.98 9.01 15.08
CA ILE A 151 -18.16 8.61 14.31
C ILE A 151 -19.44 9.03 15.06
N ALA A 152 -19.51 8.81 16.37
CA ALA A 152 -20.63 9.22 17.20
C ALA A 152 -20.80 10.76 17.23
N ALA A 153 -19.72 11.50 17.42
CA ALA A 153 -19.71 12.97 17.42
C ALA A 153 -20.19 13.57 16.09
N LEU A 154 -19.95 12.88 14.96
CA LEU A 154 -20.37 13.28 13.61
C LEU A 154 -21.78 12.77 13.25
N GLY A 155 -22.46 12.01 14.12
CA GLY A 155 -23.78 11.45 13.85
C GLY A 155 -23.81 10.41 12.71
N LEU A 156 -22.71 9.65 12.51
CA LEU A 156 -22.58 8.73 11.39
C LEU A 156 -22.79 7.25 11.77
N GLY A 157 -23.16 6.95 13.01
CA GLY A 157 -23.21 5.59 13.56
C GLY A 157 -24.17 4.62 12.84
N ASP A 158 -25.12 5.12 12.08
CA ASP A 158 -26.03 4.33 11.23
C ASP A 158 -25.37 3.78 9.94
N ARG A 159 -24.28 4.40 9.49
CA ARG A 159 -23.62 4.11 8.20
C ARG A 159 -22.11 3.92 8.27
N CYS A 160 -21.49 4.26 9.39
CA CYS A 160 -20.06 4.11 9.59
C CYS A 160 -19.77 3.40 10.91
N ARG A 161 -18.94 2.37 10.87
CA ARG A 161 -18.44 1.70 12.08
C ARG A 161 -16.97 1.34 11.94
N VAL A 162 -16.25 1.35 13.05
CA VAL A 162 -14.86 0.86 13.15
C VAL A 162 -14.80 -0.14 14.29
N GLU A 163 -14.15 -1.29 14.04
CA GLU A 163 -14.05 -2.38 14.99
C GLU A 163 -12.58 -2.75 15.26
N TYR A 164 -12.28 -3.04 16.51
CA TYR A 164 -11.04 -3.71 16.87
C TYR A 164 -11.16 -5.18 16.49
N LEU A 165 -10.76 -5.51 15.26
CA LEU A 165 -10.97 -6.83 14.67
C LEU A 165 -9.86 -7.17 13.68
N ASP A 166 -9.42 -8.43 13.70
CA ASP A 166 -8.53 -8.96 12.66
C ASP A 166 -9.35 -9.30 11.41
N LEU A 167 -8.83 -8.91 10.23
CA LEU A 167 -9.43 -9.27 8.94
C LEU A 167 -9.76 -10.76 8.81
N ARG A 168 -8.93 -11.61 9.42
CA ARG A 168 -9.07 -13.09 9.40
C ARG A 168 -10.30 -13.56 10.19
N ASP A 169 -10.82 -12.74 11.09
CA ASP A 169 -11.98 -13.05 11.94
C ASP A 169 -13.31 -12.50 11.41
N LEU A 170 -13.28 -11.73 10.32
CA LEU A 170 -14.51 -11.37 9.62
C LEU A 170 -15.23 -12.64 9.15
N PRO A 171 -16.59 -12.67 9.18
CA PRO A 171 -17.34 -13.82 8.70
C PRO A 171 -16.97 -14.23 7.28
N ALA A 172 -16.97 -15.53 6.98
CA ALA A 172 -16.70 -16.02 5.63
C ALA A 172 -17.77 -15.55 4.62
N SER A 173 -18.98 -15.21 5.10
CA SER A 173 -20.09 -14.66 4.32
C SER A 173 -20.02 -13.15 4.12
N ALA A 174 -19.09 -12.44 4.77
CA ALA A 174 -18.98 -10.99 4.60
C ALA A 174 -18.69 -10.62 3.14
N ARG A 175 -19.45 -9.66 2.61
CA ARG A 175 -19.32 -9.15 1.25
C ARG A 175 -19.35 -7.64 1.25
N TYR A 176 -18.56 -7.05 0.33
CA TYR A 176 -18.45 -5.61 0.17
C TYR A 176 -18.34 -5.26 -1.31
N ASP A 177 -18.97 -4.16 -1.71
CA ASP A 177 -18.88 -3.63 -3.07
C ASP A 177 -17.46 -3.12 -3.36
N LYS A 178 -16.83 -2.53 -2.34
CA LYS A 178 -15.52 -1.91 -2.43
C LYS A 178 -14.67 -2.26 -1.22
N ILE A 179 -13.36 -2.42 -1.46
CA ILE A 179 -12.39 -2.68 -0.38
C ILE A 179 -11.19 -1.75 -0.55
N ALA A 180 -10.67 -1.20 0.54
CA ALA A 180 -9.41 -0.48 0.60
C ALA A 180 -8.47 -1.14 1.62
N ALA A 181 -7.16 -1.10 1.34
CA ALA A 181 -6.10 -1.43 2.30
C ALA A 181 -4.95 -0.44 2.09
N ILE A 182 -4.78 0.50 3.03
CA ILE A 182 -3.85 1.62 2.90
C ILE A 182 -2.79 1.54 4.01
N GLY A 183 -1.53 1.22 3.64
CA GLY A 183 -0.43 1.02 4.60
C GLY A 183 -0.58 -0.26 5.42
N VAL A 184 -1.09 -1.33 4.82
CA VAL A 184 -1.35 -2.62 5.48
C VAL A 184 -0.42 -3.71 4.99
N ILE A 185 -0.15 -3.73 3.69
CA ILE A 185 0.58 -4.83 3.03
C ILE A 185 2.00 -5.02 3.59
N GLU A 186 2.60 -3.99 4.14
CA GLU A 186 3.90 -3.97 4.78
C GLU A 186 3.95 -4.82 6.07
N HIS A 187 2.78 -5.03 6.68
CA HIS A 187 2.61 -5.79 7.93
C HIS A 187 2.11 -7.22 7.71
N VAL A 188 1.68 -7.55 6.48
CA VAL A 188 1.15 -8.88 6.15
C VAL A 188 2.26 -9.93 6.11
N GLY A 189 3.47 -9.53 5.65
CA GLY A 189 4.57 -10.44 5.34
C GLY A 189 4.39 -11.17 4.01
N ILE A 190 5.41 -11.20 3.19
CA ILE A 190 5.37 -11.72 1.80
C ILE A 190 4.82 -13.17 1.72
N PRO A 191 5.20 -14.11 2.62
CA PRO A 191 4.67 -15.47 2.58
C PRO A 191 3.15 -15.57 2.77
N ASN A 192 2.52 -14.54 3.35
CA ASN A 192 1.08 -14.51 3.63
C ASN A 192 0.27 -13.83 2.52
N TYR A 193 0.90 -13.24 1.50
CA TYR A 193 0.22 -12.56 0.40
C TYR A 193 -0.84 -13.43 -0.31
N PRO A 194 -0.59 -14.73 -0.64
CA PRO A 194 -1.61 -15.57 -1.25
C PRO A 194 -2.88 -15.67 -0.39
N ALA A 195 -2.73 -15.86 0.92
CA ALA A 195 -3.86 -15.99 1.85
C ALA A 195 -4.58 -14.64 2.02
N PHE A 196 -3.84 -13.54 2.13
CA PHE A 196 -4.39 -12.19 2.27
C PHE A 196 -5.19 -11.78 1.03
N PHE A 197 -4.59 -11.83 -0.17
CA PHE A 197 -5.29 -11.45 -1.40
C PHE A 197 -6.46 -12.40 -1.73
N GLY A 198 -6.30 -13.71 -1.46
CA GLY A 198 -7.39 -14.68 -1.58
C GLY A 198 -8.57 -14.34 -0.67
N ARG A 199 -8.29 -13.91 0.57
CA ARG A 199 -9.33 -13.48 1.52
C ARG A 199 -10.03 -12.20 1.05
N VAL A 200 -9.27 -11.18 0.62
CA VAL A 200 -9.82 -9.94 0.07
C VAL A 200 -10.69 -10.22 -1.15
N HIS A 201 -10.20 -11.05 -2.08
CA HIS A 201 -10.98 -11.47 -3.25
C HIS A 201 -12.29 -12.17 -2.87
N ALA A 202 -12.26 -13.04 -1.87
CA ALA A 202 -13.47 -13.76 -1.42
C ALA A 202 -14.51 -12.80 -0.83
N MET A 203 -14.10 -11.74 -0.14
CA MET A 203 -15.00 -10.75 0.46
C MET A 203 -15.51 -9.68 -0.51
N LEU A 204 -14.90 -9.54 -1.67
CA LEU A 204 -15.33 -8.56 -2.67
C LEU A 204 -16.50 -9.13 -3.50
N GLU A 205 -17.53 -8.32 -3.74
CA GLU A 205 -18.61 -8.66 -4.65
C GLU A 205 -18.10 -8.83 -6.09
N PRO A 206 -18.75 -9.65 -6.94
CA PRO A 206 -18.42 -9.74 -8.35
C PRO A 206 -18.46 -8.37 -9.03
N GLY A 207 -17.40 -8.00 -9.76
CA GLY A 207 -17.26 -6.67 -10.37
C GLY A 207 -16.84 -5.57 -9.39
N GLY A 208 -16.69 -5.86 -8.11
CA GLY A 208 -16.24 -4.91 -7.10
C GLY A 208 -14.77 -4.48 -7.28
N PHE A 209 -14.41 -3.33 -6.67
CA PHE A 209 -13.06 -2.78 -6.75
C PHE A 209 -12.32 -2.92 -5.44
N TYR A 210 -11.01 -3.25 -5.55
CA TYR A 210 -10.08 -3.26 -4.44
C TYR A 210 -8.92 -2.29 -4.72
N LEU A 211 -8.61 -1.41 -3.77
CA LEU A 211 -7.46 -0.53 -3.83
C LEU A 211 -6.45 -0.91 -2.75
N ASN A 212 -5.24 -1.28 -3.17
CA ASN A 212 -4.09 -1.49 -2.29
C ASN A 212 -3.12 -0.33 -2.43
N HIS A 213 -2.79 0.32 -1.29
CA HIS A 213 -1.81 1.40 -1.23
C HIS A 213 -0.68 0.94 -0.32
N GLY A 214 0.52 0.73 -0.86
CA GLY A 214 1.60 0.13 -0.09
C GLY A 214 2.99 0.53 -0.55
N ILE A 215 3.92 0.54 0.43
CA ILE A 215 5.34 0.80 0.23
C ILE A 215 5.98 -0.44 -0.43
N LYS A 216 6.87 -0.19 -1.38
CA LYS A 216 7.64 -1.22 -2.08
C LYS A 216 9.10 -0.87 -2.08
N HIS A 217 9.98 -1.87 -1.97
CA HIS A 217 11.40 -1.64 -2.19
C HIS A 217 11.70 -1.49 -3.70
N SER A 218 12.77 -0.76 -4.05
CA SER A 218 13.24 -0.70 -5.44
C SER A 218 13.84 -2.05 -5.87
N PHE A 219 13.92 -2.29 -7.19
CA PHE A 219 14.48 -3.54 -7.71
C PHE A 219 15.93 -3.79 -7.27
N HIS A 220 16.71 -2.72 -7.11
CA HIS A 220 18.11 -2.80 -6.67
C HIS A 220 18.31 -2.58 -5.17
N TRP A 221 17.21 -2.63 -4.40
CA TRP A 221 17.27 -2.42 -2.96
C TRP A 221 18.18 -3.44 -2.26
N LYS A 222 18.95 -2.94 -1.28
CA LYS A 222 19.77 -3.76 -0.39
C LYS A 222 19.55 -3.31 1.05
N PRO A 223 19.60 -4.23 2.03
CA PRO A 223 19.57 -3.86 3.44
C PRO A 223 20.68 -2.86 3.78
N THR A 224 20.34 -1.84 4.56
CA THR A 224 21.25 -0.79 5.02
C THR A 224 21.21 -0.69 6.54
N SER A 225 22.06 0.13 7.14
CA SER A 225 21.98 0.47 8.57
C SER A 225 20.63 1.08 8.93
N HIS A 226 20.02 1.85 8.02
CA HIS A 226 18.68 2.39 8.18
C HIS A 226 17.62 1.28 8.25
N THR A 227 17.70 0.28 7.38
CA THR A 227 16.80 -0.89 7.43
C THR A 227 16.93 -1.62 8.76
N ALA A 228 18.15 -1.86 9.23
CA ALA A 228 18.39 -2.49 10.53
C ALA A 228 17.83 -1.67 11.69
N PHE A 229 17.93 -0.33 11.64
CA PHE A 229 17.32 0.56 12.61
C PHE A 229 15.79 0.44 12.60
N LEU A 230 15.16 0.50 11.42
CA LEU A 230 13.70 0.39 11.29
C LEU A 230 13.19 -0.95 11.83
N THR A 231 13.81 -2.06 11.42
CA THR A 231 13.43 -3.41 11.90
C THR A 231 13.58 -3.54 13.40
N LYS A 232 14.60 -2.91 14.00
CA LYS A 232 14.87 -3.04 15.43
C LYS A 232 13.96 -2.18 16.30
N TYR A 233 13.62 -0.95 15.87
CA TYR A 233 13.04 0.06 16.75
C TYR A 233 11.66 0.55 16.34
N VAL A 234 11.23 0.33 15.08
CA VAL A 234 9.99 0.91 14.55
C VAL A 234 9.05 -0.18 14.04
N PHE A 235 9.52 -1.06 13.15
CA PHE A 235 8.71 -2.11 12.52
C PHE A 235 9.38 -3.48 12.66
N PRO A 236 9.28 -4.15 13.82
CA PRO A 236 9.97 -5.42 14.05
C PRO A 236 9.67 -6.53 13.05
N ASN A 237 8.49 -6.50 12.42
CA ASN A 237 8.03 -7.47 11.44
C ASN A 237 7.72 -6.84 10.07
N GLY A 238 8.16 -5.60 9.83
CA GLY A 238 7.96 -4.93 8.54
C GLY A 238 8.74 -5.63 7.43
N ASP A 239 8.04 -6.07 6.38
CA ASP A 239 8.64 -6.71 5.22
C ASP A 239 8.13 -6.03 3.95
N LEU A 240 9.06 -5.55 3.13
CA LEU A 240 8.73 -4.85 1.89
C LEU A 240 9.00 -5.77 0.70
N ALA A 241 7.97 -6.05 -0.08
CA ALA A 241 8.08 -6.72 -1.37
C ALA A 241 8.46 -5.74 -2.49
N GLY A 242 8.96 -6.26 -3.59
CA GLY A 242 9.01 -5.53 -4.85
C GLY A 242 7.60 -5.34 -5.45
N LEU A 243 7.45 -4.34 -6.33
CA LEU A 243 6.17 -4.09 -6.99
C LEU A 243 5.73 -5.30 -7.83
N SER A 244 6.62 -5.87 -8.63
CA SER A 244 6.33 -7.03 -9.48
C SER A 244 5.90 -8.27 -8.69
N GLU A 245 6.53 -8.53 -7.54
CA GLU A 245 6.14 -9.64 -6.66
C GLU A 245 4.72 -9.44 -6.13
N THR A 246 4.40 -8.23 -5.72
CA THR A 246 3.07 -7.90 -5.22
C THR A 246 1.99 -8.04 -6.30
N LEU A 247 2.24 -7.49 -7.50
CA LEU A 247 1.31 -7.60 -8.63
C LEU A 247 1.09 -9.05 -9.04
N THR A 248 2.16 -9.88 -9.05
CA THR A 248 2.05 -11.30 -9.34
C THR A 248 1.11 -12.03 -8.37
N GLU A 249 1.18 -11.72 -7.08
CA GLU A 249 0.29 -12.35 -6.09
C GLU A 249 -1.16 -11.84 -6.20
N MET A 250 -1.36 -10.58 -6.61
CA MET A 250 -2.69 -10.04 -6.91
C MET A 250 -3.33 -10.74 -8.12
N GLU A 251 -2.58 -10.93 -9.22
CA GLU A 251 -3.05 -11.67 -10.40
C GLU A 251 -3.33 -13.16 -10.07
N ARG A 252 -2.46 -13.79 -9.27
CA ARG A 252 -2.70 -15.17 -8.79
C ARG A 252 -3.98 -15.30 -7.95
N ALA A 253 -4.32 -14.25 -7.23
CA ALA A 253 -5.59 -14.15 -6.49
C ALA A 253 -6.79 -13.83 -7.41
N ARG A 254 -6.62 -13.82 -8.75
CA ARG A 254 -7.65 -13.59 -9.76
C ARG A 254 -8.20 -12.16 -9.78
N PHE A 255 -7.37 -11.18 -9.41
CA PHE A 255 -7.69 -9.77 -9.66
C PHE A 255 -7.25 -9.34 -11.05
N GLU A 256 -8.05 -8.51 -11.72
CA GLU A 256 -7.62 -7.71 -12.85
C GLU A 256 -6.98 -6.41 -12.33
N ILE A 257 -5.75 -6.14 -12.76
CA ILE A 257 -5.04 -4.90 -12.43
C ILE A 257 -5.49 -3.80 -13.39
N LEU A 258 -6.19 -2.79 -12.89
CA LEU A 258 -6.71 -1.68 -13.70
C LEU A 258 -5.79 -0.48 -13.74
N ASP A 259 -5.10 -0.18 -12.62
CA ASP A 259 -4.24 0.99 -12.50
C ASP A 259 -3.11 0.76 -11.49
N VAL A 260 -1.95 1.32 -11.79
CA VAL A 260 -0.79 1.36 -10.88
C VAL A 260 -0.22 2.77 -10.90
N GLU A 261 -0.44 3.52 -9.82
CA GLU A 261 0.05 4.89 -9.67
C GLU A 261 1.17 4.98 -8.64
N GLY A 262 2.30 5.58 -9.04
CA GLY A 262 3.45 5.79 -8.15
C GLY A 262 3.34 7.13 -7.41
N LEU A 263 3.36 7.08 -6.08
CA LEU A 263 3.20 8.25 -5.20
C LEU A 263 4.45 8.56 -4.35
N ARG A 264 5.61 8.11 -4.79
CA ARG A 264 6.88 8.23 -4.05
C ARG A 264 7.19 9.67 -3.62
N GLN A 265 7.05 10.63 -4.53
CA GLN A 265 7.33 12.05 -4.27
C GLN A 265 6.39 12.63 -3.20
N HIS A 266 5.13 12.25 -3.26
CA HIS A 266 4.13 12.65 -2.25
C HIS A 266 4.50 12.13 -0.87
N TYR A 267 5.01 10.90 -0.78
CA TYR A 267 5.38 10.35 0.52
C TYR A 267 6.68 10.95 1.07
N ALA A 268 7.65 11.22 0.20
CA ALA A 268 8.85 11.97 0.61
C ALA A 268 8.46 13.29 1.30
N ARG A 269 7.59 14.07 0.67
CA ARG A 269 7.09 15.33 1.22
C ARG A 269 6.27 15.15 2.49
N THR A 270 5.37 14.15 2.52
CA THR A 270 4.57 13.85 3.70
C THR A 270 5.46 13.56 4.91
N CYS A 271 6.47 12.72 4.75
CA CYS A 271 7.41 12.38 5.82
C CYS A 271 8.24 13.61 6.27
N ARG A 272 8.61 14.51 5.35
CA ARG A 272 9.29 15.77 5.69
C ARG A 272 8.41 16.65 6.57
N LEU A 273 7.17 16.87 6.17
CA LEU A 273 6.22 17.69 6.93
C LEU A 273 5.95 17.08 8.31
N TRP A 274 5.81 15.77 8.41
CA TRP A 274 5.66 15.13 9.73
C TRP A 274 6.91 15.33 10.60
N ALA A 275 8.11 15.18 10.05
CA ALA A 275 9.35 15.39 10.79
C ALA A 275 9.50 16.86 11.25
N GLU A 276 9.14 17.82 10.42
CA GLU A 276 9.15 19.26 10.72
C GLU A 276 8.15 19.59 11.84
N ARG A 277 6.91 19.10 11.75
CA ARG A 277 5.87 19.29 12.77
C ARG A 277 6.28 18.67 14.11
N LEU A 278 6.79 17.44 14.10
CA LEU A 278 7.27 16.77 15.31
C LEU A 278 8.44 17.53 15.93
N ARG A 279 9.35 18.09 15.12
CA ARG A 279 10.46 18.93 15.60
C ARG A 279 9.97 20.23 16.21
N ALA A 280 8.97 20.87 15.60
CA ALA A 280 8.37 22.10 16.12
C ALA A 280 7.67 21.90 17.48
N ARG A 281 7.22 20.65 17.76
CA ARG A 281 6.56 20.26 19.02
C ARG A 281 7.45 19.36 19.90
N ALA A 282 8.78 19.54 19.82
CA ALA A 282 9.77 18.69 20.48
C ALA A 282 9.55 18.54 22.00
N ASP A 283 9.24 19.63 22.70
CA ASP A 283 9.07 19.62 24.15
C ASP A 283 7.77 18.90 24.56
N ASP A 284 6.71 19.06 23.80
CA ASP A 284 5.46 18.30 23.98
C ASP A 284 5.69 16.81 23.73
N ALA A 285 6.40 16.47 22.66
CA ALA A 285 6.73 15.09 22.34
C ALA A 285 7.58 14.43 23.45
N ARG A 286 8.61 15.13 23.95
CA ARG A 286 9.44 14.64 25.07
C ARG A 286 8.62 14.41 26.34
N ARG A 287 7.66 15.27 26.63
CA ARG A 287 6.78 15.14 27.78
C ARG A 287 5.87 13.92 27.69
N ILE A 288 5.36 13.63 26.47
CA ILE A 288 4.42 12.53 26.24
C ILE A 288 5.16 11.18 26.16
N VAL A 289 6.22 11.07 25.36
CA VAL A 289 6.86 9.78 25.03
C VAL A 289 8.31 9.66 25.52
N GLY A 290 8.88 10.70 26.12
CA GLY A 290 10.26 10.77 26.56
C GLY A 290 11.29 11.00 25.44
N GLU A 291 12.49 11.40 25.83
CA GLU A 291 13.59 11.82 24.90
C GLU A 291 13.95 10.71 23.91
N ARG A 292 14.08 9.47 24.37
CA ARG A 292 14.48 8.34 23.51
C ARG A 292 13.47 8.09 22.39
N MET A 293 12.19 8.07 22.71
CA MET A 293 11.14 7.80 21.73
C MET A 293 10.99 8.97 20.75
N TYR A 294 11.02 10.21 21.23
CA TYR A 294 11.05 11.41 20.40
C TYR A 294 12.17 11.34 19.35
N ARG A 295 13.42 11.05 19.78
CA ARG A 295 14.56 10.93 18.85
C ARG A 295 14.38 9.76 17.86
N THR A 296 13.87 8.64 18.33
CA THR A 296 13.60 7.48 17.46
C THR A 296 12.63 7.85 16.35
N TRP A 297 11.54 8.52 16.69
CA TRP A 297 10.52 8.94 15.71
C TRP A 297 11.00 10.02 14.76
N LEU A 298 11.71 11.03 15.27
CA LEU A 298 12.28 12.08 14.41
C LEU A 298 13.28 11.49 13.41
N LEU A 299 14.14 10.56 13.85
CA LEU A 299 15.07 9.85 12.98
C LEU A 299 14.32 8.99 11.95
N TYR A 300 13.33 8.23 12.39
CA TYR A 300 12.51 7.40 11.52
C TYR A 300 11.84 8.22 10.41
N LEU A 301 11.12 9.28 10.74
CA LEU A 301 10.42 10.13 9.76
C LEU A 301 11.40 10.79 8.79
N THR A 302 12.53 11.30 9.29
CA THR A 302 13.56 11.94 8.46
C THR A 302 14.21 10.93 7.51
N CYS A 303 14.60 9.75 8.00
CA CYS A 303 15.21 8.72 7.18
C CYS A 303 14.22 8.14 6.16
N SER A 304 12.95 8.02 6.50
CA SER A 304 11.90 7.60 5.56
C SER A 304 11.75 8.62 4.42
N ALA A 305 11.76 9.92 4.72
CA ALA A 305 11.74 10.95 3.69
C ALA A 305 12.92 10.79 2.72
N VAL A 306 14.14 10.62 3.24
CA VAL A 306 15.36 10.41 2.42
C VAL A 306 15.25 9.14 1.58
N ALA A 307 14.74 8.03 2.14
CA ALA A 307 14.60 6.78 1.41
C ALA A 307 13.63 6.91 0.22
N PHE A 308 12.53 7.67 0.37
CA PHE A 308 11.65 8.02 -0.74
C PHE A 308 12.30 8.99 -1.72
N GLU A 309 13.00 10.03 -1.27
CA GLU A 309 13.71 11.00 -2.12
C GLU A 309 14.74 10.31 -3.02
N THR A 310 15.51 9.39 -2.46
CA THR A 310 16.58 8.63 -3.16
C THR A 310 16.08 7.43 -3.96
N SER A 311 14.77 7.20 -4.02
CA SER A 311 14.16 6.04 -4.70
C SER A 311 14.60 4.67 -4.17
N SER A 312 15.12 4.60 -2.94
CA SER A 312 15.42 3.32 -2.28
C SER A 312 14.16 2.52 -2.00
N ILE A 313 13.08 3.22 -1.68
CA ILE A 313 11.73 2.69 -1.58
C ILE A 313 10.77 3.53 -2.44
N GLY A 314 9.67 2.93 -2.85
CA GLY A 314 8.57 3.57 -3.57
C GLY A 314 7.26 3.36 -2.85
N LEU A 315 6.23 4.06 -3.30
CA LEU A 315 4.86 3.88 -2.86
C LEU A 315 3.96 3.77 -4.07
N TYR A 316 3.03 2.83 -4.03
CA TYR A 316 2.12 2.61 -5.15
C TYR A 316 0.69 2.40 -4.67
N GLN A 317 -0.26 3.01 -5.38
CA GLN A 317 -1.66 2.64 -5.36
C GLN A 317 -1.92 1.68 -6.51
N VAL A 318 -2.45 0.50 -6.20
CA VAL A 318 -2.86 -0.49 -7.20
C VAL A 318 -4.37 -0.64 -7.10
N LEU A 319 -5.07 -0.27 -8.17
CA LEU A 319 -6.50 -0.46 -8.31
C LEU A 319 -6.76 -1.78 -9.05
N MET A 320 -7.61 -2.59 -8.49
CA MET A 320 -7.95 -3.91 -8.99
C MET A 320 -9.46 -4.10 -9.04
N GLN A 321 -9.90 -4.98 -9.93
CA GLN A 321 -11.28 -5.45 -10.00
C GLN A 321 -11.33 -6.96 -9.82
N LYS A 322 -12.37 -7.43 -9.12
CA LYS A 322 -12.68 -8.86 -9.08
C LYS A 322 -13.40 -9.26 -10.35
N HIS A 323 -12.82 -10.17 -11.11
CA HIS A 323 -13.53 -10.79 -12.23
C HIS A 323 -14.78 -11.50 -11.74
N GLY A 324 -15.92 -11.23 -12.37
CA GLY A 324 -17.12 -12.06 -12.28
C GLY A 324 -17.10 -13.15 -13.35
N ASP A 325 -17.91 -14.19 -13.19
CA ASP A 325 -18.13 -15.20 -14.23
C ASP A 325 -18.81 -14.61 -15.50
N ARG A 326 -19.33 -13.40 -15.37
CA ARG A 326 -19.78 -12.54 -16.48
C ARG A 326 -19.11 -11.19 -16.30
N VAL A 327 -18.41 -10.70 -17.31
CA VAL A 327 -17.89 -9.34 -17.39
C VAL A 327 -19.09 -8.40 -17.50
N THR A 328 -19.68 -8.06 -16.36
CA THR A 328 -20.86 -7.16 -16.29
C THR A 328 -20.54 -5.86 -15.57
N GLY A 329 -19.27 -5.59 -15.30
CA GLY A 329 -18.87 -4.31 -14.74
C GLY A 329 -18.05 -3.56 -15.79
N ASP A 330 -18.61 -2.47 -16.32
CA ASP A 330 -17.86 -1.56 -17.17
C ASP A 330 -16.79 -0.86 -16.35
N ALA A 331 -15.59 -1.48 -16.27
CA ALA A 331 -14.42 -0.74 -15.85
C ALA A 331 -14.31 0.47 -16.78
N PRO A 332 -14.21 1.70 -16.25
CA PRO A 332 -14.12 2.88 -17.09
C PRO A 332 -12.97 2.74 -18.09
N ARG A 333 -13.20 3.08 -19.34
CA ARG A 333 -12.21 2.98 -20.41
C ARG A 333 -11.10 4.02 -20.29
N THR A 334 -11.36 5.09 -19.55
CA THR A 334 -10.41 6.20 -19.33
C THR A 334 -10.24 6.47 -17.84
N ARG A 335 -9.30 7.35 -17.50
CA ARG A 335 -9.05 7.81 -16.11
C ARG A 335 -9.54 9.24 -15.89
N GLU A 336 -10.31 9.80 -16.79
CA GLU A 336 -10.76 11.20 -16.74
C GLU A 336 -11.56 11.50 -15.46
N ASP A 337 -12.35 10.53 -15.02
CA ASP A 337 -13.15 10.60 -13.78
C ASP A 337 -12.29 10.64 -12.50
N LEU A 338 -11.03 10.23 -12.56
CA LEU A 338 -10.14 10.20 -11.39
C LEU A 338 -9.49 11.56 -11.10
N TYR A 339 -9.37 12.41 -12.09
CA TYR A 339 -8.66 13.68 -11.98
C TYR A 339 -9.59 14.84 -12.36
N PRO A 340 -10.32 15.41 -11.39
CA PRO A 340 -11.16 16.57 -11.68
C PRO A 340 -10.30 17.71 -12.25
N PRO A 341 -10.87 18.57 -13.09
CA PRO A 341 -10.15 19.71 -13.65
C PRO A 341 -9.50 20.54 -12.53
N ALA A 342 -8.36 21.14 -12.83
CA ALA A 342 -7.66 22.02 -11.90
C ALA A 342 -8.65 23.03 -11.31
N ARG A 343 -8.63 23.24 -9.99
CA ARG A 343 -9.48 24.26 -9.37
C ARG A 343 -9.16 25.61 -10.03
N ALA A 344 -10.18 26.32 -10.51
CA ALA A 344 -10.00 27.69 -10.94
C ALA A 344 -9.42 28.49 -9.77
N ALA A 345 -8.32 29.18 -10.01
CA ALA A 345 -7.69 30.03 -9.00
C ALA A 345 -8.74 31.01 -8.45
N GLY A 346 -9.17 30.85 -7.19
CA GLY A 346 -10.09 31.79 -6.53
C GLY A 346 -11.33 31.23 -5.84
N THR A 347 -11.62 29.92 -5.89
CA THR A 347 -12.76 29.34 -5.14
C THR A 347 -12.33 28.82 -3.78
N THR A 348 -12.72 29.52 -2.73
CA THR A 348 -12.64 29.07 -1.33
C THR A 348 -13.64 27.93 -1.04
N PRO A 349 -13.37 27.02 -0.07
CA PRO A 349 -14.17 25.81 0.20
C PRO A 349 -15.55 26.04 0.86
N SER A 350 -16.15 27.22 0.80
CA SER A 350 -17.39 27.51 1.55
C SER A 350 -18.71 27.26 0.82
N ASP A 351 -18.70 26.82 -0.45
CA ASP A 351 -19.91 26.73 -1.27
C ASP A 351 -20.19 25.31 -1.81
N ARG A 352 -20.15 24.28 -0.93
CA ARG A 352 -20.84 23.03 -1.24
C ARG A 352 -21.39 22.33 0.00
#